data_0af8ea5a0869aaa6d8cdaa0af555b545
#
_entry.id   0af8ea5a0869aaa6d8cdaa0af555b545
#
_cell.length_a   1.000
_cell.length_b   1.000
_cell.length_c   1.000
_cell.angle_alpha   90.00
_cell.angle_beta   90.00
_cell.angle_gamma   90.00
#
_symmetry.space_group_name_H-M   'P 1'
#
loop_
_entity.id
_entity.type
_entity.pdbx_description
1 polymer ?
#
loop_
_entity_poly.entity_id
_entity_poly.type
_entity_poly.pdbx_seq_one_letter_code
_entity_poly.pdbx_strand_id
1 'polypeptide(L)'
;MPTLVCGSIAYDNIMVFHDRFKNHILPEQIHILNVSFLVPELRREFGGCAGNIAYNLKLLGDDPLIMATVGEDAAPYLSRLDTLGLSRAHVRQIEDAYTAQAFITTDLDDNQITAFHPGAMSFSHQNQISETRNVKLAIVAPDGRDGMLKHASDLAAAEIPFVFDPGQGMPMFSGEELLHFLQLADFACFNDYEANMACERTGRSIEQLAEGLDALIVTRGSEGSSIYEGGHRLDIPCVPVQEAVDPTGCGDAYRAGLLYGIDRNWPWERTGRLASVMGAIKVISRGGQNHVV
;
A
#
# COMPACT_ATOMS: atom_id res chain seq x y z
N MET A 1 -0.94 10.17 20.17
CA MET A 1 -0.24 8.86 20.05
C MET A 1 -0.06 8.59 18.56
N PRO A 2 1.07 8.05 18.12
CA PRO A 2 1.34 7.84 16.70
C PRO A 2 0.49 6.74 16.09
N THR A 3 0.28 6.83 14.77
CA THR A 3 -0.23 5.74 13.94
C THR A 3 0.91 4.80 13.58
N LEU A 4 0.74 3.49 13.73
CA LEU A 4 1.70 2.47 13.32
C LEU A 4 1.39 1.98 11.91
N VAL A 5 2.37 2.04 11.03
CA VAL A 5 2.25 1.59 9.64
C VAL A 5 3.09 0.34 9.46
N CYS A 6 2.45 -0.84 9.52
CA CYS A 6 3.07 -2.13 9.20
C CYS A 6 2.95 -2.37 7.70
N GLY A 7 4.08 -2.55 7.01
CA GLY A 7 4.06 -2.74 5.57
C GLY A 7 5.45 -2.62 4.95
N SER A 8 5.51 -2.69 3.63
CA SER A 8 6.77 -2.71 2.88
C SER A 8 7.47 -1.36 2.80
N ILE A 9 8.79 -1.41 2.78
CA ILE A 9 9.70 -0.40 2.24
C ILE A 9 10.33 -1.01 0.99
N ALA A 10 10.27 -0.30 -0.13
CA ALA A 10 10.77 -0.81 -1.41
C ALA A 10 11.38 0.29 -2.28
N TYR A 11 12.19 -0.12 -3.25
CA TYR A 11 12.60 0.73 -4.37
C TYR A 11 11.80 0.38 -5.62
N ASP A 12 11.35 1.39 -6.35
CA ASP A 12 10.76 1.25 -7.67
C ASP A 12 11.79 1.66 -8.72
N ASN A 13 12.37 0.68 -9.43
CA ASN A 13 13.30 0.90 -10.53
C ASN A 13 12.47 0.96 -11.83
N ILE A 14 12.25 2.15 -12.35
CA ILE A 14 11.39 2.41 -13.51
C ILE A 14 12.27 2.65 -14.73
N MET A 15 12.05 1.82 -15.75
CA MET A 15 12.78 1.82 -17.02
C MET A 15 11.82 2.16 -18.15
N VAL A 16 12.24 3.04 -19.07
CA VAL A 16 11.43 3.43 -20.23
C VAL A 16 12.01 2.76 -21.47
N PHE A 17 11.19 1.94 -22.11
CA PHE A 17 11.48 1.33 -23.39
C PHE A 17 10.87 2.19 -24.50
N HIS A 18 11.72 2.78 -25.37
CA HIS A 18 11.33 3.73 -26.41
C HIS A 18 10.74 3.06 -27.66
N ASP A 19 10.04 1.93 -27.48
CA ASP A 19 9.24 1.23 -28.50
C ASP A 19 8.06 0.53 -27.81
N ARG A 20 7.40 -0.37 -28.50
CA ARG A 20 6.22 -1.11 -28.04
C ARG A 20 6.55 -2.58 -27.85
N PHE A 21 6.18 -3.18 -26.73
CA PHE A 21 6.40 -4.60 -26.47
C PHE A 21 5.83 -5.50 -27.57
N LYS A 22 4.69 -5.14 -28.16
CA LYS A 22 4.08 -5.90 -29.27
C LYS A 22 4.94 -6.02 -30.53
N ASN A 23 5.94 -5.15 -30.69
CA ASN A 23 6.87 -5.19 -31.81
C ASN A 23 8.04 -6.19 -31.56
N HIS A 24 8.24 -6.60 -30.30
CA HIS A 24 9.36 -7.42 -29.85
C HIS A 24 8.94 -8.77 -29.26
N ILE A 25 7.73 -8.85 -28.73
CA ILE A 25 7.15 -10.08 -28.17
C ILE A 25 6.20 -10.69 -29.21
N LEU A 26 6.60 -11.83 -29.77
CA LEU A 26 5.79 -12.57 -30.74
C LEU A 26 4.85 -13.53 -30.00
N PRO A 27 3.51 -13.33 -30.02
CA PRO A 27 2.58 -14.16 -29.26
C PRO A 27 2.67 -15.66 -29.58
N GLU A 28 3.00 -15.98 -30.83
CA GLU A 28 3.12 -17.37 -31.31
C GLU A 28 4.38 -18.07 -30.80
N GLN A 29 5.38 -17.31 -30.31
CA GLN A 29 6.67 -17.80 -29.81
C GLN A 29 6.86 -17.58 -28.31
N ILE A 30 5.81 -17.27 -27.57
CA ILE A 30 5.88 -16.96 -26.14
C ILE A 30 6.43 -18.13 -25.30
N HIS A 31 6.32 -19.35 -25.79
CA HIS A 31 6.83 -20.57 -25.14
C HIS A 31 8.38 -20.69 -25.16
N ILE A 32 9.06 -19.91 -26.00
CA ILE A 32 10.53 -19.83 -26.10
C ILE A 32 11.02 -18.39 -26.04
N LEU A 33 10.35 -17.56 -25.22
CA LEU A 33 10.60 -16.14 -25.15
C LEU A 33 12.03 -15.85 -24.70
N ASN A 34 12.79 -15.16 -25.55
CA ASN A 34 14.12 -14.60 -25.26
C ASN A 34 14.15 -13.18 -25.82
N VAL A 35 13.74 -12.21 -25.00
CA VAL A 35 13.62 -10.81 -25.40
C VAL A 35 14.54 -9.95 -24.56
N SER A 36 15.24 -9.01 -25.19
CA SER A 36 16.07 -8.00 -24.53
C SER A 36 15.58 -6.62 -24.95
N PHE A 37 15.30 -5.76 -23.97
CA PHE A 37 14.91 -4.39 -24.19
C PHE A 37 16.08 -3.45 -23.89
N LEU A 38 16.42 -2.57 -24.86
CA LEU A 38 17.33 -1.47 -24.58
C LEU A 38 16.52 -0.34 -23.94
N VAL A 39 16.80 -0.08 -22.66
CA VAL A 39 16.10 0.94 -21.85
C VAL A 39 17.08 2.07 -21.52
N PRO A 40 17.12 3.16 -22.28
CA PRO A 40 18.07 4.26 -22.07
C PRO A 40 17.77 5.09 -20.82
N GLU A 41 16.55 5.02 -20.31
CA GLU A 41 16.13 5.73 -19.10
C GLU A 41 15.88 4.78 -17.95
N LEU A 42 16.55 5.04 -16.83
CA LEU A 42 16.36 4.35 -15.56
C LEU A 42 16.24 5.39 -14.46
N ARG A 43 15.18 5.33 -13.70
CA ARG A 43 15.04 6.09 -12.45
C ARG A 43 14.72 5.17 -11.29
N ARG A 44 15.23 5.49 -10.11
CA ARG A 44 14.90 4.80 -8.88
C ARG A 44 14.10 5.74 -8.00
N GLU A 45 12.93 5.29 -7.59
CA GLU A 45 12.02 6.01 -6.70
C GLU A 45 11.96 5.32 -5.34
N PHE A 46 11.67 6.10 -4.29
CA PHE A 46 11.33 5.57 -2.99
C PHE A 46 9.87 5.13 -3.00
N GLY A 47 9.61 3.87 -2.66
CA GLY A 47 8.31 3.22 -2.72
C GLY A 47 8.06 2.30 -1.51
N GLY A 48 7.16 1.36 -1.69
CA GLY A 48 6.65 0.49 -0.63
C GLY A 48 5.51 1.14 0.14
N CYS A 49 4.48 0.34 0.45
CA CYS A 49 3.23 0.86 1.00
C CYS A 49 3.43 1.58 2.34
N ALA A 50 4.25 1.01 3.26
CA ALA A 50 4.50 1.69 4.54
C ALA A 50 5.26 3.00 4.37
N GLY A 51 6.26 3.05 3.49
CA GLY A 51 6.99 4.28 3.20
C GLY A 51 6.09 5.37 2.63
N ASN A 52 5.24 5.00 1.67
CA ASN A 52 4.31 5.93 1.02
C ASN A 52 3.23 6.45 1.98
N ILE A 53 2.61 5.55 2.77
CA ILE A 53 1.58 5.93 3.76
C ILE A 53 2.20 6.85 4.82
N ALA A 54 3.36 6.50 5.36
CA ALA A 54 4.05 7.31 6.37
C ALA A 54 4.46 8.69 5.84
N TYR A 55 4.94 8.76 4.60
CA TYR A 55 5.23 10.03 3.92
C TYR A 55 3.99 10.93 3.87
N ASN A 56 2.85 10.39 3.45
CA ASN A 56 1.60 11.14 3.35
C ASN A 56 1.05 11.56 4.73
N LEU A 57 1.14 10.70 5.76
CA LEU A 57 0.78 11.07 7.14
C LEU A 57 1.67 12.21 7.65
N LYS A 58 2.97 12.19 7.32
CA LYS A 58 3.90 13.27 7.67
C LYS A 58 3.53 14.59 6.99
N LEU A 59 3.10 14.58 5.73
CA LEU A 59 2.58 15.75 5.04
C LEU A 59 1.32 16.33 5.71
N LEU A 60 0.49 15.47 6.31
CA LEU A 60 -0.68 15.89 7.09
C LEU A 60 -0.32 16.40 8.51
N GLY A 61 0.96 16.40 8.89
CA GLY A 61 1.45 16.88 10.18
C GLY A 61 1.46 15.83 11.28
N ASP A 62 1.31 14.54 10.96
CA ASP A 62 1.45 13.44 11.90
C ASP A 62 2.91 12.95 12.00
N ASP A 63 3.20 12.19 13.05
CA ASP A 63 4.48 11.50 13.26
C ASP A 63 4.27 9.98 13.32
N PRO A 64 4.05 9.31 12.17
CA PRO A 64 3.79 7.88 12.14
C PRO A 64 5.04 7.07 12.51
N LEU A 65 4.82 5.86 13.01
CA LEU A 65 5.85 4.84 13.20
C LEU A 65 5.80 3.85 12.02
N ILE A 66 6.94 3.60 11.39
CA ILE A 66 7.07 2.62 10.31
C ILE A 66 7.57 1.31 10.91
N MET A 67 6.82 0.22 10.74
CA MET A 67 7.26 -1.13 11.03
C MET A 67 7.46 -1.88 9.72
N ALA A 68 8.72 -2.04 9.34
CA ALA A 68 9.11 -2.61 8.06
C ALA A 68 10.47 -3.33 8.18
N THR A 69 10.84 -4.06 7.14
CA THR A 69 12.18 -4.63 6.99
C THR A 69 12.85 -4.10 5.74
N VAL A 70 14.17 -3.91 5.82
CA VAL A 70 15.04 -3.43 4.74
C VAL A 70 16.29 -4.29 4.65
N GLY A 71 16.95 -4.27 3.51
CA GLY A 71 18.18 -5.02 3.28
C GLY A 71 19.46 -4.20 3.44
N GLU A 72 20.58 -4.77 3.00
CA GLU A 72 21.90 -4.14 3.09
C GLU A 72 22.04 -2.87 2.25
N ASP A 73 21.25 -2.74 1.19
CA ASP A 73 21.23 -1.60 0.27
C ASP A 73 20.33 -0.45 0.73
N ALA A 74 19.81 -0.51 1.96
CA ALA A 74 18.82 0.43 2.47
C ALA A 74 19.38 1.83 2.82
N ALA A 75 20.69 2.05 2.86
CA ALA A 75 21.26 3.30 3.32
C ALA A 75 20.67 4.57 2.68
N PRO A 76 20.39 4.63 1.35
CA PRO A 76 19.72 5.79 0.75
C PRO A 76 18.30 6.00 1.26
N TYR A 77 17.54 4.90 1.47
CA TYR A 77 16.17 4.99 1.98
C TYR A 77 16.15 5.45 3.45
N LEU A 78 17.02 4.91 4.28
CA LEU A 78 17.15 5.31 5.67
C LEU A 78 17.53 6.80 5.80
N SER A 79 18.44 7.28 4.94
CA SER A 79 18.77 8.71 4.87
C SER A 79 17.57 9.57 4.43
N ARG A 80 16.72 9.05 3.52
CA ARG A 80 15.47 9.71 3.11
C ARG A 80 14.52 9.85 4.30
N LEU A 81 14.32 8.77 5.09
CA LEU A 81 13.48 8.81 6.30
C LEU A 81 13.99 9.86 7.29
N ASP A 82 15.30 9.91 7.54
CA ASP A 82 15.92 10.93 8.42
C ASP A 82 15.63 12.35 7.91
N THR A 83 15.77 12.58 6.61
CA THR A 83 15.51 13.91 5.99
C THR A 83 14.05 14.32 6.14
N LEU A 84 13.13 13.37 6.08
CA LEU A 84 11.69 13.59 6.27
C LEU A 84 11.29 13.70 7.74
N GLY A 85 12.21 13.43 8.67
CA GLY A 85 11.91 13.37 10.11
C GLY A 85 11.00 12.21 10.48
N LEU A 86 11.07 11.10 9.73
CA LEU A 86 10.35 9.86 10.01
C LEU A 86 11.21 8.92 10.86
N SER A 87 10.63 8.36 11.91
CA SER A 87 11.34 7.46 12.82
C SER A 87 11.71 6.14 12.18
N ARG A 88 12.94 5.69 12.38
CA ARG A 88 13.44 4.37 11.97
C ARG A 88 13.42 3.33 13.09
N ALA A 89 12.83 3.64 14.24
CA ALA A 89 12.94 2.82 15.45
C ALA A 89 12.44 1.38 15.25
N HIS A 90 11.50 1.16 14.33
CA HIS A 90 10.92 -0.14 14.02
C HIS A 90 11.19 -0.57 12.56
N VAL A 91 12.17 0.04 11.90
CA VAL A 91 12.68 -0.40 10.60
C VAL A 91 13.88 -1.32 10.85
N ARG A 92 13.67 -2.62 10.66
CA ARG A 92 14.69 -3.65 10.91
C ARG A 92 15.49 -3.92 9.65
N GLN A 93 16.81 -3.92 9.77
CA GLN A 93 17.70 -4.36 8.69
C GLN A 93 17.92 -5.86 8.79
N ILE A 94 17.78 -6.54 7.65
CA ILE A 94 17.99 -7.98 7.49
C ILE A 94 19.34 -8.17 6.79
N GLU A 95 20.23 -8.94 7.41
CA GLU A 95 21.52 -9.32 6.85
C GLU A 95 21.33 -10.29 5.69
N ASP A 96 22.25 -10.27 4.71
CA ASP A 96 22.23 -11.12 3.53
C ASP A 96 20.96 -10.99 2.66
N ALA A 97 20.26 -9.87 2.73
CA ALA A 97 19.09 -9.59 1.92
C ALA A 97 19.17 -8.19 1.28
N TYR A 98 18.58 -8.02 0.11
CA TYR A 98 18.32 -6.69 -0.46
C TYR A 98 16.97 -6.16 0.03
N THR A 99 16.82 -4.85 0.06
CA THR A 99 15.52 -4.20 0.24
C THR A 99 14.58 -4.63 -0.90
N ALA A 100 13.28 -4.72 -0.63
CA ALA A 100 12.31 -5.05 -1.67
C ALA A 100 12.42 -4.10 -2.86
N GLN A 101 12.30 -4.62 -4.08
CA GLN A 101 12.47 -3.84 -5.31
C GLN A 101 11.48 -4.28 -6.38
N ALA A 102 10.81 -3.30 -6.99
CA ALA A 102 10.11 -3.48 -8.25
C ALA A 102 11.03 -3.04 -9.41
N PHE A 103 11.09 -3.86 -10.46
CA PHE A 103 11.74 -3.55 -11.73
C PHE A 103 10.64 -3.43 -12.78
N ILE A 104 10.31 -2.20 -13.14
CA ILE A 104 9.16 -1.86 -13.98
C ILE A 104 9.69 -1.35 -15.32
N THR A 105 9.39 -2.05 -16.40
CA THR A 105 9.66 -1.58 -17.75
C THR A 105 8.35 -1.14 -18.39
N THR A 106 8.28 0.13 -18.82
CA THR A 106 7.11 0.73 -19.47
C THR A 106 7.41 0.99 -20.95
N ASP A 107 6.48 0.65 -21.84
CA ASP A 107 6.57 0.91 -23.26
C ASP A 107 5.83 2.22 -23.68
N LEU A 108 5.84 2.54 -24.99
CA LEU A 108 5.20 3.76 -25.52
C LEU A 108 3.65 3.71 -25.53
N ASP A 109 3.05 2.55 -25.30
CA ASP A 109 1.60 2.38 -25.18
C ASP A 109 1.19 2.24 -23.68
N ASP A 110 2.08 2.65 -22.74
CA ASP A 110 1.91 2.55 -21.27
C ASP A 110 1.72 1.11 -20.74
N ASN A 111 2.07 0.08 -21.54
CA ASN A 111 2.11 -1.28 -21.05
C ASN A 111 3.31 -1.46 -20.12
N GLN A 112 3.16 -2.32 -19.10
CA GLN A 112 4.20 -2.56 -18.11
C GLN A 112 4.54 -4.06 -18.01
N ILE A 113 5.84 -4.32 -17.91
CA ILE A 113 6.36 -5.61 -17.48
C ILE A 113 7.06 -5.37 -16.15
N THR A 114 6.58 -6.01 -15.09
CA THR A 114 7.12 -5.84 -13.73
C THR A 114 7.67 -7.15 -13.21
N ALA A 115 8.91 -7.11 -12.71
CA ALA A 115 9.48 -8.14 -11.86
C ALA A 115 9.62 -7.57 -10.45
N PHE A 116 9.07 -8.27 -9.45
CA PHE A 116 9.15 -7.86 -8.05
C PHE A 116 10.04 -8.81 -7.26
N HIS A 117 11.06 -8.26 -6.62
CA HIS A 117 11.94 -8.95 -5.69
C HIS A 117 11.57 -8.59 -4.25
N PRO A 118 11.01 -9.50 -3.45
CA PRO A 118 10.57 -9.19 -2.09
C PRO A 118 11.72 -8.94 -1.11
N GLY A 119 12.86 -9.60 -1.29
CA GLY A 119 14.04 -9.42 -0.44
C GLY A 119 13.72 -9.47 1.06
N ALA A 120 14.19 -8.46 1.78
CA ALA A 120 13.99 -8.32 3.23
C ALA A 120 12.52 -8.30 3.67
N MET A 121 11.59 -7.89 2.79
CA MET A 121 10.14 -7.91 3.05
C MET A 121 9.65 -9.31 3.46
N SER A 122 10.26 -10.38 2.94
CA SER A 122 9.93 -11.76 3.30
C SER A 122 10.19 -12.10 4.78
N PHE A 123 10.93 -11.25 5.49
CA PHE A 123 11.29 -11.43 6.89
C PHE A 123 10.53 -10.49 7.84
N SER A 124 9.49 -9.81 7.36
CA SER A 124 8.72 -8.83 8.15
C SER A 124 8.12 -9.41 9.43
N HIS A 125 7.86 -10.72 9.47
CA HIS A 125 7.43 -11.47 10.67
C HIS A 125 8.43 -11.42 11.84
N GLN A 126 9.69 -11.00 11.61
CA GLN A 126 10.66 -10.81 12.67
C GLN A 126 10.42 -9.54 13.49
N ASN A 127 9.65 -8.58 12.97
CA ASN A 127 9.21 -7.41 13.72
C ASN A 127 8.11 -7.81 14.74
N GLN A 128 8.05 -7.09 15.87
CA GLN A 128 7.13 -7.39 16.95
C GLN A 128 6.35 -6.14 17.37
N ILE A 129 5.03 -6.24 17.39
CA ILE A 129 4.15 -5.16 17.85
C ILE A 129 4.44 -4.79 19.31
N SER A 130 4.81 -5.78 20.16
CA SER A 130 5.17 -5.57 21.56
C SER A 130 6.38 -4.63 21.79
N GLU A 131 7.20 -4.40 20.77
CA GLU A 131 8.29 -3.43 20.81
C GLU A 131 7.81 -1.98 20.65
N THR A 132 6.57 -1.77 20.19
CA THR A 132 5.97 -0.44 20.04
C THR A 132 5.31 0.02 21.34
N ARG A 133 5.24 1.34 21.54
CA ARG A 133 4.58 1.92 22.73
C ARG A 133 3.65 3.05 22.31
N ASN A 134 2.53 3.17 23.02
CA ASN A 134 1.57 4.27 22.85
C ASN A 134 1.01 4.38 21.41
N VAL A 135 0.81 3.26 20.73
CA VAL A 135 0.13 3.22 19.43
C VAL A 135 -1.38 3.33 19.66
N LYS A 136 -2.06 4.20 18.91
CA LYS A 136 -3.51 4.40 19.00
C LYS A 136 -4.28 3.72 17.86
N LEU A 137 -3.66 3.66 16.69
CA LEU A 137 -4.22 3.10 15.47
C LEU A 137 -3.09 2.48 14.66
N ALA A 138 -3.36 1.40 13.96
CA ALA A 138 -2.41 0.79 13.04
C ALA A 138 -3.02 0.54 11.66
N ILE A 139 -2.16 0.22 10.70
CA ILE A 139 -2.53 -0.37 9.42
C ILE A 139 -1.63 -1.57 9.15
N VAL A 140 -2.22 -2.68 8.71
CA VAL A 140 -1.53 -3.83 8.13
C VAL A 140 -1.66 -3.71 6.63
N ALA A 141 -0.66 -3.06 6.01
CA ALA A 141 -0.53 -2.81 4.58
C ALA A 141 0.30 -3.92 3.92
N PRO A 142 0.37 -3.99 2.57
CA PRO A 142 1.10 -5.02 1.85
C PRO A 142 2.54 -5.21 2.33
N ASP A 143 2.85 -6.45 2.72
CA ASP A 143 4.13 -6.88 3.28
C ASP A 143 4.33 -8.38 3.02
N GLY A 144 5.38 -8.98 3.58
CA GLY A 144 5.55 -10.42 3.60
C GLY A 144 4.35 -11.11 4.26
N ARG A 145 3.87 -12.20 3.63
CA ARG A 145 2.65 -12.92 4.05
C ARG A 145 2.62 -13.23 5.55
N ASP A 146 3.71 -13.83 6.05
CA ASP A 146 3.79 -14.25 7.47
C ASP A 146 3.85 -13.05 8.42
N GLY A 147 4.43 -11.93 7.96
CA GLY A 147 4.42 -10.66 8.68
C GLY A 147 3.03 -10.08 8.80
N MET A 148 2.26 -10.04 7.71
CA MET A 148 0.89 -9.54 7.74
C MET A 148 0.01 -10.35 8.70
N LEU A 149 0.06 -11.69 8.64
CA LEU A 149 -0.68 -12.59 9.55
C LEU A 149 -0.30 -12.35 11.01
N LYS A 150 1.00 -12.27 11.28
CA LYS A 150 1.51 -12.05 12.62
C LYS A 150 1.13 -10.67 13.16
N HIS A 151 1.35 -9.62 12.40
CA HIS A 151 1.06 -8.25 12.83
C HIS A 151 -0.44 -8.06 13.12
N ALA A 152 -1.33 -8.60 12.28
CA ALA A 152 -2.77 -8.56 12.54
C ALA A 152 -3.13 -9.26 13.86
N SER A 153 -2.59 -10.47 14.08
CA SER A 153 -2.83 -11.22 15.32
C SER A 153 -2.27 -10.50 16.55
N ASP A 154 -1.05 -9.95 16.45
CA ASP A 154 -0.40 -9.23 17.55
C ASP A 154 -1.15 -7.91 17.88
N LEU A 155 -1.64 -7.18 16.87
CA LEU A 155 -2.44 -5.95 17.06
C LEU A 155 -3.76 -6.26 17.75
N ALA A 156 -4.49 -7.29 17.30
CA ALA A 156 -5.73 -7.71 17.92
C ALA A 156 -5.50 -8.16 19.39
N ALA A 157 -4.44 -8.94 19.66
CA ALA A 157 -4.09 -9.35 21.01
C ALA A 157 -3.68 -8.18 21.95
N ALA A 158 -3.16 -7.09 21.36
CA ALA A 158 -2.79 -5.88 22.08
C ALA A 158 -3.97 -4.88 22.19
N GLU A 159 -5.15 -5.21 21.67
CA GLU A 159 -6.34 -4.35 21.62
C GLU A 159 -6.02 -3.00 20.93
N ILE A 160 -5.16 -3.01 19.89
CA ILE A 160 -4.83 -1.86 19.06
C ILE A 160 -5.69 -1.93 17.81
N PRO A 161 -6.63 -0.99 17.59
CA PRO A 161 -7.47 -0.97 16.40
C PRO A 161 -6.62 -0.78 15.14
N PHE A 162 -6.99 -1.49 14.07
CA PHE A 162 -6.23 -1.40 12.83
C PHE A 162 -7.07 -1.51 11.56
N VAL A 163 -6.52 -0.94 10.49
CA VAL A 163 -7.02 -1.09 9.12
C VAL A 163 -6.32 -2.29 8.48
N PHE A 164 -7.08 -3.25 7.96
CA PHE A 164 -6.56 -4.30 7.08
C PHE A 164 -6.56 -3.81 5.63
N ASP A 165 -5.39 -3.76 5.02
CA ASP A 165 -5.16 -3.37 3.64
C ASP A 165 -4.30 -4.44 2.94
N PRO A 166 -4.89 -5.45 2.32
CA PRO A 166 -4.12 -6.48 1.64
C PRO A 166 -3.40 -5.99 0.39
N GLY A 167 -3.95 -4.97 -0.31
CA GLY A 167 -3.39 -4.40 -1.51
C GLY A 167 -2.92 -5.47 -2.51
N GLN A 168 -1.75 -5.30 -3.06
CA GLN A 168 -1.13 -6.26 -3.99
C GLN A 168 -0.82 -7.62 -3.34
N GLY A 169 -0.87 -7.74 -2.01
CA GLY A 169 -0.73 -9.01 -1.28
C GLY A 169 -1.98 -9.88 -1.30
N MET A 170 -3.14 -9.37 -1.72
CA MET A 170 -4.40 -10.11 -1.77
C MET A 170 -4.28 -11.52 -2.39
N PRO A 171 -3.54 -11.75 -3.49
CA PRO A 171 -3.39 -13.07 -4.07
C PRO A 171 -2.71 -14.12 -3.16
N MET A 172 -1.97 -13.71 -2.15
CA MET A 172 -1.26 -14.61 -1.22
C MET A 172 -2.18 -15.29 -0.21
N PHE A 173 -3.44 -14.83 -0.05
CA PHE A 173 -4.34 -15.26 1.01
C PHE A 173 -5.50 -16.10 0.46
N SER A 174 -5.84 -17.17 1.19
CA SER A 174 -7.07 -17.94 0.96
C SER A 174 -8.31 -17.17 1.45
N GLY A 175 -9.50 -17.63 1.07
CA GLY A 175 -10.75 -17.06 1.57
C GLY A 175 -10.89 -17.13 3.10
N GLU A 176 -10.42 -18.24 3.69
CA GLU A 176 -10.44 -18.43 5.17
C GLU A 176 -9.50 -17.42 5.85
N GLU A 177 -8.30 -17.20 5.30
CA GLU A 177 -7.35 -16.22 5.84
C GLU A 177 -7.86 -14.78 5.69
N LEU A 178 -8.51 -14.44 4.58
CA LEU A 178 -9.15 -13.14 4.41
C LEU A 178 -10.25 -12.92 5.43
N LEU A 179 -11.10 -13.93 5.68
CA LEU A 179 -12.12 -13.85 6.73
C LEU A 179 -11.49 -13.74 8.13
N HIS A 180 -10.38 -14.40 8.37
CA HIS A 180 -9.66 -14.28 9.63
C HIS A 180 -9.13 -12.86 9.85
N PHE A 181 -8.51 -12.23 8.84
CA PHE A 181 -8.10 -10.82 8.93
C PHE A 181 -9.28 -9.89 9.24
N LEU A 182 -10.41 -10.08 8.55
CA LEU A 182 -11.61 -9.25 8.76
C LEU A 182 -12.25 -9.45 10.14
N GLN A 183 -12.05 -10.61 10.76
CA GLN A 183 -12.48 -10.86 12.14
C GLN A 183 -11.59 -10.18 13.19
N LEU A 184 -10.32 -9.94 12.86
CA LEU A 184 -9.35 -9.31 13.76
C LEU A 184 -9.33 -7.79 13.62
N ALA A 185 -9.62 -7.28 12.42
CA ALA A 185 -9.52 -5.87 12.09
C ALA A 185 -10.77 -5.09 12.52
N ASP A 186 -10.59 -3.81 12.83
CA ASP A 186 -11.69 -2.87 13.04
C ASP A 186 -12.14 -2.24 11.71
N PHE A 187 -11.21 -2.05 10.78
CA PHE A 187 -11.45 -1.44 9.48
C PHE A 187 -10.80 -2.27 8.37
N ALA A 188 -11.34 -2.19 7.15
CA ALA A 188 -10.69 -2.72 5.96
C ALA A 188 -10.72 -1.73 4.80
N CYS A 189 -9.69 -1.75 3.96
CA CYS A 189 -9.61 -0.90 2.77
C CYS A 189 -9.13 -1.72 1.57
N PHE A 190 -9.96 -1.79 0.53
CA PHE A 190 -9.71 -2.51 -0.71
C PHE A 190 -9.82 -1.55 -1.91
N ASN A 191 -9.19 -1.87 -3.02
CA ASN A 191 -9.64 -1.34 -4.29
C ASN A 191 -10.76 -2.23 -4.88
N ASP A 192 -11.36 -1.83 -6.00
CA ASP A 192 -12.45 -2.55 -6.66
C ASP A 192 -12.05 -3.97 -7.08
N TYR A 193 -10.83 -4.15 -7.59
CA TYR A 193 -10.30 -5.47 -7.96
C TYR A 193 -10.10 -6.36 -6.73
N GLU A 194 -9.51 -5.82 -5.67
CA GLU A 194 -9.31 -6.51 -4.39
C GLU A 194 -10.64 -6.88 -3.74
N ALA A 195 -11.62 -5.98 -3.76
CA ALA A 195 -12.97 -6.22 -3.25
C ALA A 195 -13.66 -7.38 -4.00
N ASN A 196 -13.57 -7.39 -5.34
CA ASN A 196 -14.11 -8.47 -6.16
C ASN A 196 -13.42 -9.81 -5.84
N MET A 197 -12.09 -9.81 -5.73
CA MET A 197 -11.33 -11.02 -5.39
C MET A 197 -11.66 -11.52 -3.98
N ALA A 198 -11.84 -10.62 -3.00
CA ALA A 198 -12.26 -10.99 -1.65
C ALA A 198 -13.65 -11.64 -1.66
N CYS A 199 -14.62 -11.06 -2.38
CA CYS A 199 -15.94 -11.63 -2.54
C CYS A 199 -15.89 -13.02 -3.19
N GLU A 200 -15.12 -13.18 -4.28
CA GLU A 200 -14.97 -14.46 -4.98
C GLU A 200 -14.36 -15.54 -4.08
N ARG A 201 -13.26 -15.22 -3.38
CA ARG A 201 -12.54 -16.19 -2.53
C ARG A 201 -13.30 -16.59 -1.27
N THR A 202 -14.08 -15.67 -0.72
CA THR A 202 -14.84 -15.90 0.52
C THR A 202 -16.25 -16.41 0.28
N GLY A 203 -16.77 -16.25 -0.94
CA GLY A 203 -18.17 -16.54 -1.29
C GLY A 203 -19.16 -15.56 -0.63
N ARG A 204 -18.72 -14.38 -0.18
CA ARG A 204 -19.54 -13.37 0.50
C ARG A 204 -19.68 -12.11 -0.36
N SER A 205 -20.80 -11.39 -0.19
CA SER A 205 -20.95 -10.05 -0.77
C SER A 205 -20.12 -9.02 0.01
N ILE A 206 -19.91 -7.85 -0.59
CA ILE A 206 -19.14 -6.78 0.07
C ILE A 206 -19.82 -6.31 1.38
N GLU A 207 -21.13 -6.28 1.41
CA GLU A 207 -21.92 -5.94 2.60
C GLU A 207 -21.70 -6.98 3.71
N GLN A 208 -21.66 -8.27 3.33
CA GLN A 208 -21.37 -9.36 4.28
C GLN A 208 -19.91 -9.32 4.78
N LEU A 209 -18.96 -8.87 3.95
CA LEU A 209 -17.57 -8.67 4.38
C LEU A 209 -17.44 -7.47 5.33
N ALA A 210 -18.32 -6.46 5.19
CA ALA A 210 -18.36 -5.31 6.07
C ALA A 210 -19.01 -5.59 7.44
N GLU A 211 -19.76 -6.71 7.56
CA GLU A 211 -20.36 -7.10 8.84
C GLU A 211 -19.27 -7.38 9.89
N GLY A 212 -19.35 -6.71 11.03
CA GLY A 212 -18.39 -6.86 12.13
C GLY A 212 -17.21 -5.90 12.08
N LEU A 213 -17.04 -5.15 10.99
CA LEU A 213 -16.11 -4.04 10.92
C LEU A 213 -16.80 -2.72 11.30
N ASP A 214 -16.04 -1.79 11.88
CA ASP A 214 -16.51 -0.41 12.06
C ASP A 214 -16.74 0.25 10.70
N ALA A 215 -15.84 -0.03 9.71
CA ALA A 215 -16.12 0.30 8.32
C ALA A 215 -15.27 -0.52 7.35
N LEU A 216 -15.83 -0.78 6.15
CA LEU A 216 -15.11 -1.29 4.99
C LEU A 216 -15.13 -0.25 3.88
N ILE A 217 -13.95 0.08 3.36
CA ILE A 217 -13.76 1.09 2.32
C ILE A 217 -13.38 0.41 1.00
N VAL A 218 -14.05 0.78 -0.10
CA VAL A 218 -13.72 0.32 -1.45
C VAL A 218 -13.41 1.51 -2.33
N THR A 219 -12.15 1.62 -2.78
CA THR A 219 -11.71 2.66 -3.72
C THR A 219 -11.89 2.20 -5.17
N ARG A 220 -12.31 3.13 -6.07
CA ARG A 220 -12.61 2.88 -7.48
C ARG A 220 -11.93 3.89 -8.41
N GLY A 221 -10.71 4.26 -8.10
CA GLY A 221 -9.94 5.23 -8.88
C GLY A 221 -10.71 6.52 -9.14
N SER A 222 -10.92 6.89 -10.40
CA SER A 222 -11.63 8.10 -10.80
C SER A 222 -13.13 8.11 -10.46
N GLU A 223 -13.71 6.97 -10.12
CA GLU A 223 -15.11 6.87 -9.67
C GLU A 223 -15.29 7.17 -8.17
N GLY A 224 -14.19 7.46 -7.47
CA GLY A 224 -14.21 7.76 -6.03
C GLY A 224 -14.14 6.51 -5.17
N SER A 225 -14.88 6.50 -4.05
CA SER A 225 -14.88 5.37 -3.12
C SER A 225 -16.25 5.18 -2.46
N SER A 226 -16.48 3.97 -1.94
CA SER A 226 -17.63 3.66 -1.08
C SER A 226 -17.16 3.26 0.29
N ILE A 227 -17.84 3.74 1.32
CA ILE A 227 -17.63 3.39 2.72
C ILE A 227 -18.87 2.67 3.23
N TYR A 228 -18.70 1.44 3.71
CA TYR A 228 -19.74 0.60 4.27
C TYR A 228 -19.62 0.63 5.79
N GLU A 229 -20.62 1.18 6.48
CA GLU A 229 -20.67 1.36 7.94
C GLU A 229 -22.05 1.02 8.45
N GLY A 230 -22.17 0.14 9.43
CA GLY A 230 -23.45 -0.17 10.09
C GLY A 230 -24.58 -0.58 9.15
N GLY A 231 -24.29 -1.26 8.05
CA GLY A 231 -25.24 -1.66 7.02
C GLY A 231 -25.61 -0.53 6.03
N HIS A 232 -25.01 0.63 6.14
CA HIS A 232 -25.18 1.76 5.21
C HIS A 232 -23.98 1.88 4.28
N ARG A 233 -24.23 2.42 3.08
CA ARG A 233 -23.19 2.77 2.11
C ARG A 233 -23.16 4.27 1.92
N LEU A 234 -21.98 4.86 2.06
CA LEU A 234 -21.68 6.26 1.78
C LEU A 234 -20.74 6.35 0.59
N ASP A 235 -21.14 6.99 -0.50
CA ASP A 235 -20.29 7.21 -1.66
C ASP A 235 -19.55 8.56 -1.54
N ILE A 236 -18.22 8.50 -1.71
CA ILE A 236 -17.33 9.66 -1.69
C ILE A 236 -16.87 9.91 -3.13
N PRO A 237 -17.15 11.08 -3.71
CA PRO A 237 -16.70 11.39 -5.05
C PRO A 237 -15.18 11.58 -5.11
N CYS A 238 -14.58 11.20 -6.24
CA CYS A 238 -13.19 11.52 -6.55
C CYS A 238 -13.02 13.04 -6.69
N VAL A 239 -11.89 13.55 -6.22
CA VAL A 239 -11.49 14.93 -6.48
C VAL A 239 -10.95 15.02 -7.91
N PRO A 240 -11.56 15.83 -8.80
CA PRO A 240 -11.12 15.92 -10.18
C PRO A 240 -9.75 16.62 -10.28
N VAL A 241 -8.89 16.10 -11.16
CA VAL A 241 -7.60 16.70 -11.53
C VAL A 241 -7.59 17.03 -13.03
N GLN A 242 -6.77 18.00 -13.43
CA GLN A 242 -6.66 18.34 -14.86
C GLN A 242 -5.96 17.25 -15.67
N GLU A 243 -4.92 16.64 -15.07
CA GLU A 243 -4.13 15.58 -15.68
C GLU A 243 -3.65 14.62 -14.60
N ALA A 244 -3.81 13.33 -14.84
CA ALA A 244 -3.23 12.28 -14.02
C ALA A 244 -1.83 11.95 -14.57
N VAL A 245 -0.79 12.23 -13.78
CA VAL A 245 0.61 12.07 -14.19
C VAL A 245 1.15 10.68 -13.84
N ASP A 246 0.83 10.19 -12.63
CA ASP A 246 1.33 8.89 -12.16
C ASP A 246 0.40 8.34 -11.06
N PRO A 247 -0.27 7.19 -11.28
CA PRO A 247 -1.16 6.59 -10.29
C PRO A 247 -0.44 5.86 -9.14
N THR A 248 0.88 5.63 -9.26
CA THR A 248 1.67 4.91 -8.24
C THR A 248 1.58 5.60 -6.89
N GLY A 249 1.17 4.88 -5.84
CA GLY A 249 1.05 5.42 -4.48
C GLY A 249 -0.20 6.28 -4.22
N CYS A 250 -1.14 6.41 -5.18
CA CYS A 250 -2.41 7.11 -4.94
C CYS A 250 -3.25 6.39 -3.88
N GLY A 251 -3.25 5.05 -3.90
CA GLY A 251 -3.87 4.23 -2.88
C GLY A 251 -3.27 4.47 -1.49
N ASP A 252 -1.94 4.56 -1.40
CA ASP A 252 -1.22 4.82 -0.15
C ASP A 252 -1.54 6.23 0.39
N ALA A 253 -1.60 7.24 -0.49
CA ALA A 253 -2.00 8.59 -0.13
C ALA A 253 -3.46 8.65 0.38
N TYR A 254 -4.36 7.90 -0.27
CA TYR A 254 -5.74 7.75 0.19
C TYR A 254 -5.78 7.10 1.59
N ARG A 255 -5.02 6.01 1.83
CA ARG A 255 -4.94 5.34 3.14
C ARG A 255 -4.42 6.28 4.23
N ALA A 256 -3.46 7.13 3.91
CA ALA A 256 -2.96 8.14 4.87
C ALA A 256 -4.06 9.13 5.27
N GLY A 257 -4.83 9.64 4.32
CA GLY A 257 -5.99 10.51 4.61
C GLY A 257 -7.07 9.80 5.41
N LEU A 258 -7.31 8.51 5.13
CA LEU A 258 -8.23 7.64 5.86
C LEU A 258 -7.78 7.50 7.33
N LEU A 259 -6.54 7.07 7.55
CA LEU A 259 -5.94 6.90 8.88
C LEU A 259 -5.98 8.21 9.69
N TYR A 260 -5.66 9.33 9.04
CA TYR A 260 -5.70 10.64 9.68
C TYR A 260 -7.09 11.01 10.21
N GLY A 261 -8.15 10.71 9.45
CA GLY A 261 -9.52 10.97 9.86
C GLY A 261 -10.02 10.00 10.93
N ILE A 262 -9.70 8.70 10.82
CA ILE A 262 -10.02 7.66 11.81
C ILE A 262 -9.39 8.02 13.16
N ASP A 263 -8.08 8.34 13.19
CA ASP A 263 -7.34 8.68 14.42
C ASP A 263 -7.98 9.85 15.18
N ARG A 264 -8.67 10.73 14.46
CA ARG A 264 -9.36 11.92 15.00
C ARG A 264 -10.85 11.74 15.20
N ASN A 265 -11.38 10.55 15.00
CA ASN A 265 -12.80 10.23 15.07
C ASN A 265 -13.65 11.18 14.21
N TRP A 266 -13.19 11.51 12.99
CA TRP A 266 -13.97 12.36 12.08
C TRP A 266 -15.13 11.57 11.47
N PRO A 267 -16.25 12.25 11.14
CA PRO A 267 -17.30 11.63 10.33
C PRO A 267 -16.75 11.08 9.01
N TRP A 268 -17.28 9.96 8.57
CA TRP A 268 -16.80 9.25 7.36
C TRP A 268 -16.82 10.12 6.10
N GLU A 269 -17.81 11.01 5.95
CA GLU A 269 -17.82 11.94 4.81
C GLU A 269 -16.56 12.83 4.79
N ARG A 270 -16.17 13.39 5.94
CA ARG A 270 -14.97 14.23 6.05
C ARG A 270 -13.70 13.40 5.86
N THR A 271 -13.64 12.23 6.46
CA THR A 271 -12.52 11.28 6.36
C THR A 271 -12.31 10.86 4.91
N GLY A 272 -13.35 10.41 4.22
CA GLY A 272 -13.28 10.01 2.82
C GLY A 272 -12.95 11.18 1.87
N ARG A 273 -13.44 12.38 2.16
CA ARG A 273 -13.08 13.60 1.40
C ARG A 273 -11.59 13.91 1.51
N LEU A 274 -11.02 13.88 2.72
CA LEU A 274 -9.58 14.06 2.91
C LEU A 274 -8.79 13.00 2.17
N ALA A 275 -9.17 11.73 2.30
CA ALA A 275 -8.54 10.61 1.60
C ALA A 275 -8.54 10.82 0.07
N SER A 276 -9.67 11.25 -0.51
CA SER A 276 -9.78 11.59 -1.93
C SER A 276 -8.88 12.77 -2.33
N VAL A 277 -8.76 13.80 -1.49
CA VAL A 277 -7.87 14.94 -1.73
C VAL A 277 -6.42 14.49 -1.75
N MET A 278 -5.99 13.63 -0.81
CA MET A 278 -4.62 13.11 -0.78
C MET A 278 -4.28 12.30 -2.04
N GLY A 279 -5.20 11.45 -2.50
CA GLY A 279 -5.05 10.74 -3.77
C GLY A 279 -4.93 11.67 -4.97
N ALA A 280 -5.74 12.74 -5.02
CA ALA A 280 -5.70 13.74 -6.08
C ALA A 280 -4.40 14.56 -6.09
N ILE A 281 -3.88 14.95 -4.92
CA ILE A 281 -2.58 15.63 -4.80
C ILE A 281 -1.46 14.72 -5.27
N LYS A 282 -1.53 13.41 -4.92
CA LYS A 282 -0.50 12.45 -5.32
C LYS A 282 -0.50 12.20 -6.84
N VAL A 283 -1.65 12.03 -7.48
CA VAL A 283 -1.73 11.59 -8.88
C VAL A 283 -1.12 12.60 -9.87
N ILE A 284 -1.02 13.88 -9.53
CA ILE A 284 -0.41 14.93 -10.36
C ILE A 284 1.13 15.00 -10.24
N SER A 285 1.75 14.10 -9.47
CA SER A 285 3.19 14.06 -9.26
C SER A 285 3.75 12.66 -9.53
N ARG A 286 4.97 12.56 -10.06
CA ARG A 286 5.66 11.29 -10.29
C ARG A 286 6.23 10.72 -9.00
N GLY A 287 6.20 9.38 -8.87
CA GLY A 287 6.71 8.64 -7.71
C GLY A 287 5.81 8.75 -6.47
N GLY A 288 5.93 7.80 -5.52
CA GLY A 288 5.07 7.69 -4.33
C GLY A 288 5.29 8.77 -3.27
N GLN A 289 6.48 9.45 -3.28
CA GLN A 289 6.94 10.31 -2.20
C GLN A 289 7.55 11.64 -2.69
N ASN A 290 7.05 12.20 -3.79
CA ASN A 290 7.61 13.41 -4.41
C ASN A 290 6.62 14.59 -4.46
N HIS A 291 5.35 14.39 -4.11
CA HIS A 291 4.34 15.45 -4.04
C HIS A 291 4.42 16.22 -2.72
N VAL A 292 3.81 17.39 -2.69
CA VAL A 292 3.68 18.26 -1.52
C VAL A 292 2.23 18.65 -1.29
N VAL A 293 1.86 18.98 -0.05
CA VAL A 293 0.51 19.41 0.36
C VAL A 293 0.52 20.89 0.69
#